data_495f86afb99b1978ab286fe824dcf659
#
_entry.id   495f86afb99b1978ab286fe824dcf659
#
_cell.length_a   1.000
_cell.length_b   1.000
_cell.length_c   1.000
_cell.angle_alpha   90.00
_cell.angle_beta   90.00
_cell.angle_gamma   90.00
#
_symmetry.space_group_name_H-M   'P 1'
#
loop_
_entity.id
_entity.type
_entity.pdbx_description
1 polymer ?
#
loop_
_entity_poly.entity_id
_entity_poly.type
_entity_poly.pdbx_seq_one_letter_code
_entity_poly.pdbx_strand_id
1 'polypeptide(L)'
;MHNRVICQSICAAAVILLAGCTATSHRSGAGKPEFLNSKQALERGYPFSEAVRAGDFLFLAGQLGDDKAKGAVVPGGIVPEARQTLAHIKDVLERNGSSLADVVKCTVFLADVSEWGAFNNVYKEFFSQPYPARSALGANGLAMGARVEVECIAYVPQR
;
A
#
# COMPACT_ATOMS: atom_id res chain seq x y z
N MET A 1 86.76 36.41 5.22
CA MET A 1 86.11 35.15 5.02
C MET A 1 84.75 35.16 5.76
N HIS A 2 83.66 35.52 5.09
CA HIS A 2 82.32 35.67 5.70
C HIS A 2 81.35 34.64 5.02
N ASN A 3 80.94 33.63 5.73
CA ASN A 3 79.91 32.76 5.29
C ASN A 3 78.54 33.36 5.67
N ARG A 4 77.72 33.66 4.69
CA ARG A 4 76.30 34.02 4.87
C ARG A 4 75.44 32.74 4.74
N VAL A 5 74.80 32.36 5.80
CA VAL A 5 73.78 31.32 5.83
C VAL A 5 72.47 31.96 5.39
N ILE A 6 71.91 31.50 4.28
CA ILE A 6 70.58 31.90 3.79
C ILE A 6 69.55 30.96 4.40
N CYS A 7 68.69 31.53 5.26
CA CYS A 7 67.54 30.82 5.82
C CYS A 7 66.39 30.87 4.82
N GLN A 8 66.07 29.74 4.22
CA GLN A 8 64.89 29.62 3.35
C GLN A 8 63.69 29.25 4.21
N SER A 9 62.74 30.19 4.32
CA SER A 9 61.43 29.95 4.95
C SER A 9 60.53 29.18 3.97
N ILE A 10 60.16 27.95 4.31
CA ILE A 10 59.17 27.18 3.55
C ILE A 10 57.80 27.52 4.12
N CYS A 11 57.01 28.26 3.35
CA CYS A 11 55.59 28.46 3.61
C CYS A 11 54.82 27.22 3.18
N ALA A 12 54.39 26.43 4.14
CA ALA A 12 53.42 25.34 3.88
C ALA A 12 52.02 25.91 3.75
N ALA A 13 51.48 25.91 2.55
CA ALA A 13 50.09 26.25 2.32
C ALA A 13 49.22 25.07 2.69
N ALA A 14 48.45 25.17 3.77
CA ALA A 14 47.45 24.19 4.15
C ALA A 14 46.20 24.38 3.25
N VAL A 15 45.96 23.42 2.36
CA VAL A 15 44.72 23.33 1.58
C VAL A 15 43.66 22.67 2.46
N ILE A 16 42.71 23.48 2.96
CA ILE A 16 41.54 22.95 3.68
C ILE A 16 40.52 22.48 2.62
N LEU A 17 40.40 21.15 2.45
CA LEU A 17 39.34 20.52 1.69
C LEU A 17 38.04 20.61 2.51
N LEU A 18 37.18 21.58 2.19
CA LEU A 18 35.80 21.61 2.64
C LEU A 18 35.02 20.49 1.93
N ALA A 19 34.90 19.34 2.58
CA ALA A 19 33.94 18.29 2.18
C ALA A 19 32.53 18.85 2.40
N GLY A 20 31.91 19.37 1.33
CA GLY A 20 30.52 19.75 1.33
C GLY A 20 29.64 18.52 1.51
N CYS A 21 29.12 18.30 2.71
CA CYS A 21 28.00 17.39 2.93
C CYS A 21 26.79 17.99 2.19
N THR A 22 26.53 17.52 0.97
CA THR A 22 25.22 17.72 0.35
C THR A 22 24.21 16.92 1.12
N ALA A 23 23.56 17.55 2.11
CA ALA A 23 22.38 17.00 2.73
C ALA A 23 21.30 16.92 1.64
N THR A 24 21.06 15.70 1.13
CA THR A 24 19.89 15.40 0.34
C THR A 24 18.68 15.63 1.24
N SER A 25 18.05 16.81 1.11
CA SER A 25 16.79 17.05 1.79
C SER A 25 15.78 16.09 1.17
N HIS A 26 15.48 14.99 1.86
CA HIS A 26 14.25 14.27 1.65
C HIS A 26 13.11 15.24 1.91
N ARG A 27 12.56 15.80 0.83
CA ARG A 27 11.28 16.49 0.90
C ARG A 27 10.24 15.42 1.26
N SER A 28 10.00 15.23 2.54
CA SER A 28 8.73 14.71 3.01
C SER A 28 7.69 15.78 2.69
N GLY A 29 7.24 15.81 1.46
CA GLY A 29 6.02 16.49 1.08
C GLY A 29 4.87 15.74 1.71
N ALA A 30 4.59 16.01 3.00
CA ALA A 30 3.34 15.59 3.62
C ALA A 30 2.21 16.39 2.95
N GLY A 31 1.85 16.00 1.72
CA GLY A 31 0.65 16.46 1.06
C GLY A 31 -0.57 16.09 1.91
N LYS A 32 -1.67 16.84 1.76
CA LYS A 32 -2.93 16.44 2.38
C LYS A 32 -3.35 15.08 1.83
N PRO A 33 -4.02 14.22 2.65
CA PRO A 33 -4.58 12.98 2.15
C PRO A 33 -5.53 13.22 0.96
N GLU A 34 -5.44 12.35 -0.05
CA GLU A 34 -6.34 12.34 -1.21
C GLU A 34 -7.39 11.26 -1.02
N PHE A 35 -8.67 11.64 -1.07
CA PHE A 35 -9.81 10.74 -0.94
C PHE A 35 -10.27 10.33 -2.34
N LEU A 36 -10.14 9.05 -2.65
CA LEU A 36 -10.24 8.49 -3.99
C LEU A 36 -11.51 7.63 -4.11
N ASN A 37 -12.33 7.94 -5.11
CA ASN A 37 -13.59 7.26 -5.36
C ASN A 37 -13.81 7.08 -6.86
N SER A 38 -14.36 5.95 -7.26
CA SER A 38 -14.92 5.77 -8.59
C SER A 38 -16.22 6.59 -8.74
N LYS A 39 -16.60 6.87 -9.98
CA LYS A 39 -17.91 7.50 -10.26
C LYS A 39 -19.05 6.69 -9.64
N GLN A 40 -18.98 5.37 -9.75
CA GLN A 40 -20.00 4.47 -9.22
C GLN A 40 -20.12 4.53 -7.68
N ALA A 41 -18.98 4.64 -6.97
CA ALA A 41 -18.98 4.79 -5.51
C ALA A 41 -19.62 6.12 -5.08
N LEU A 42 -19.30 7.20 -5.79
CA LEU A 42 -19.92 8.52 -5.55
C LEU A 42 -21.45 8.51 -5.79
N GLU A 43 -21.90 7.87 -6.86
CA GLU A 43 -23.33 7.74 -7.17
C GLU A 43 -24.11 6.93 -6.12
N ARG A 44 -23.45 5.98 -5.44
CA ARG A 44 -24.05 5.19 -4.36
C ARG A 44 -24.14 5.94 -3.04
N GLY A 45 -23.42 7.05 -2.87
CA GLY A 45 -23.45 7.87 -1.67
C GLY A 45 -22.93 7.18 -0.42
N TYR A 46 -21.92 6.31 -0.55
CA TYR A 46 -21.31 5.67 0.59
C TYR A 46 -20.66 6.69 1.54
N PRO A 47 -20.74 6.50 2.88
CA PRO A 47 -20.16 7.41 3.86
C PRO A 47 -18.65 7.15 4.07
N PHE A 48 -17.95 6.61 3.05
CA PHE A 48 -16.52 6.30 3.06
C PHE A 48 -15.95 6.40 1.65
N SER A 49 -14.63 6.55 1.54
CA SER A 49 -13.91 6.51 0.27
C SER A 49 -13.44 5.11 -0.07
N GLU A 50 -13.41 4.74 -1.35
CA GLU A 50 -12.88 3.45 -1.81
C GLU A 50 -11.40 3.29 -1.49
N ALA A 51 -10.64 4.40 -1.54
CA ALA A 51 -9.25 4.45 -1.10
C ALA A 51 -8.87 5.84 -0.60
N VAL A 52 -7.81 5.91 0.20
CA VAL A 52 -7.17 7.17 0.64
C VAL A 52 -5.68 7.06 0.39
N ARG A 53 -5.13 8.02 -0.35
CA ARG A 53 -3.68 8.19 -0.49
C ARG A 53 -3.16 9.12 0.60
N ALA A 54 -2.19 8.67 1.38
CA ALA A 54 -1.50 9.48 2.38
C ALA A 54 0.02 9.28 2.25
N GLY A 55 0.70 10.27 1.71
CA GLY A 55 2.11 10.15 1.31
C GLY A 55 2.28 9.03 0.29
N ASP A 56 3.21 8.11 0.56
CA ASP A 56 3.51 6.96 -0.30
C ASP A 56 2.59 5.74 -0.04
N PHE A 57 1.57 5.87 0.80
CA PHE A 57 0.67 4.77 1.09
C PHE A 57 -0.72 4.98 0.48
N LEU A 58 -1.28 3.89 -0.02
CA LEU A 58 -2.66 3.80 -0.47
C LEU A 58 -3.41 2.85 0.48
N PHE A 59 -4.37 3.38 1.20
CA PHE A 59 -5.24 2.66 2.12
C PHE A 59 -6.54 2.35 1.40
N LEU A 60 -6.89 1.08 1.26
CA LEU A 60 -8.13 0.65 0.63
C LEU A 60 -9.19 0.40 1.70
N ALA A 61 -10.41 0.80 1.43
CA ALA A 61 -11.58 0.37 2.20
C ALA A 61 -11.81 -1.14 2.04
N GLY A 62 -12.53 -1.74 2.98
CA GLY A 62 -12.98 -3.12 2.89
C GLY A 62 -13.72 -3.40 1.59
N GLN A 63 -13.37 -4.47 0.92
CA GLN A 63 -14.02 -4.95 -0.30
C GLN A 63 -14.74 -6.25 0.00
N LEU A 64 -15.95 -6.38 -0.55
CA LEU A 64 -16.76 -7.59 -0.53
C LEU A 64 -16.77 -8.24 -1.91
N GLY A 65 -17.14 -9.50 -1.96
CA GLY A 65 -17.31 -10.24 -3.21
C GLY A 65 -18.69 -10.02 -3.83
N ASP A 66 -19.08 -8.77 -4.04
CA ASP A 66 -20.39 -8.41 -4.59
C ASP A 66 -20.37 -8.25 -6.11
N ASP A 67 -21.51 -8.57 -6.74
CA ASP A 67 -21.85 -8.10 -8.07
C ASP A 67 -22.41 -6.67 -7.93
N LYS A 68 -21.60 -5.69 -8.26
CA LYS A 68 -21.96 -4.27 -8.10
C LYS A 68 -23.20 -3.86 -8.91
N ALA A 69 -23.52 -4.54 -9.99
CA ALA A 69 -24.71 -4.25 -10.77
C ALA A 69 -25.98 -4.78 -10.10
N LYS A 70 -25.89 -5.92 -9.42
CA LYS A 70 -27.01 -6.56 -8.73
C LYS A 70 -27.17 -6.10 -7.28
N GLY A 71 -26.14 -5.50 -6.68
CA GLY A 71 -26.15 -5.11 -5.28
C GLY A 71 -26.25 -6.30 -4.32
N ALA A 72 -25.64 -7.44 -4.67
CA ALA A 72 -25.65 -8.66 -3.89
C ALA A 72 -24.31 -9.39 -4.02
N VAL A 73 -23.89 -10.13 -2.98
CA VAL A 73 -22.70 -10.98 -3.05
C VAL A 73 -22.86 -12.04 -4.14
N VAL A 74 -21.77 -12.42 -4.78
CA VAL A 74 -21.79 -13.47 -5.80
C VAL A 74 -22.15 -14.82 -5.17
N PRO A 75 -22.97 -15.66 -5.81
CA PRO A 75 -23.36 -16.95 -5.27
C PRO A 75 -22.22 -17.98 -5.33
N GLY A 76 -22.32 -19.03 -4.53
CA GLY A 76 -21.42 -20.19 -4.57
C GLY A 76 -20.49 -20.32 -3.36
N GLY A 77 -20.66 -19.49 -2.33
CA GLY A 77 -19.91 -19.58 -1.07
C GLY A 77 -18.55 -18.89 -1.12
N ILE A 78 -17.68 -19.26 -0.18
CA ILE A 78 -16.43 -18.52 0.10
C ILE A 78 -15.48 -18.45 -1.11
N VAL A 79 -15.39 -19.47 -1.95
CA VAL A 79 -14.40 -19.50 -3.05
C VAL A 79 -14.70 -18.47 -4.14
N PRO A 80 -15.89 -18.45 -4.78
CA PRO A 80 -16.21 -17.41 -5.76
C PRO A 80 -16.26 -16.01 -5.12
N GLU A 81 -16.75 -15.91 -3.88
CA GLU A 81 -16.84 -14.63 -3.19
C GLU A 81 -15.46 -14.06 -2.89
N ALA A 82 -14.52 -14.85 -2.35
CA ALA A 82 -13.14 -14.43 -2.11
C ALA A 82 -12.43 -14.02 -3.42
N ARG A 83 -12.68 -14.76 -4.52
CA ARG A 83 -12.11 -14.40 -5.83
C ARG A 83 -12.63 -13.06 -6.32
N GLN A 84 -13.92 -12.77 -6.16
CA GLN A 84 -14.52 -11.49 -6.51
C GLN A 84 -14.01 -10.37 -5.60
N THR A 85 -13.90 -10.61 -4.29
CA THR A 85 -13.32 -9.65 -3.32
C THR A 85 -11.91 -9.23 -3.72
N LEU A 86 -11.04 -10.20 -4.01
CA LEU A 86 -9.65 -9.92 -4.41
C LEU A 86 -9.54 -9.28 -5.80
N ALA A 87 -10.47 -9.58 -6.70
CA ALA A 87 -10.59 -8.88 -7.98
C ALA A 87 -10.96 -7.39 -7.78
N HIS A 88 -11.85 -7.07 -6.83
CA HIS A 88 -12.17 -5.69 -6.47
C HIS A 88 -10.97 -4.96 -5.85
N ILE A 89 -10.20 -5.60 -4.93
CA ILE A 89 -8.95 -5.05 -4.41
C ILE A 89 -8.00 -4.71 -5.57
N LYS A 90 -7.80 -5.64 -6.51
CA LYS A 90 -6.95 -5.42 -7.69
C LYS A 90 -7.44 -4.22 -8.52
N ASP A 91 -8.73 -4.14 -8.80
CA ASP A 91 -9.33 -3.04 -9.58
C ASP A 91 -9.12 -1.68 -8.89
N VAL A 92 -9.35 -1.58 -7.57
CA VAL A 92 -9.11 -0.33 -6.81
C VAL A 92 -7.63 0.07 -6.89
N LEU A 93 -6.69 -0.88 -6.74
CA LEU A 93 -5.26 -0.62 -6.85
C LEU A 93 -4.90 -0.09 -8.24
N GLU A 94 -5.32 -0.78 -9.31
CA GLU A 94 -4.97 -0.44 -10.69
C GLU A 94 -5.53 0.92 -11.11
N ARG A 95 -6.77 1.24 -10.75
CA ARG A 95 -7.39 2.56 -10.99
C ARG A 95 -6.64 3.70 -10.31
N ASN A 96 -5.91 3.41 -9.24
CA ASN A 96 -5.15 4.39 -8.47
C ASN A 96 -3.62 4.30 -8.69
N GLY A 97 -3.18 3.70 -9.82
CA GLY A 97 -1.79 3.66 -10.24
C GLY A 97 -0.91 2.72 -9.42
N SER A 98 -1.49 1.67 -8.85
CA SER A 98 -0.83 0.64 -8.05
C SER A 98 -1.14 -0.76 -8.58
N SER A 99 -0.65 -1.78 -7.92
CA SER A 99 -0.87 -3.18 -8.27
C SER A 99 -0.87 -4.07 -7.03
N LEU A 100 -1.24 -5.34 -7.20
CA LEU A 100 -1.14 -6.33 -6.12
C LEU A 100 0.31 -6.52 -5.62
N ALA A 101 1.32 -6.25 -6.47
CA ALA A 101 2.72 -6.36 -6.08
C ALA A 101 3.16 -5.26 -5.10
N ASP A 102 2.44 -4.15 -5.05
CA ASP A 102 2.72 -3.02 -4.15
C ASP A 102 2.05 -3.19 -2.77
N VAL A 103 1.19 -4.20 -2.61
CA VAL A 103 0.48 -4.45 -1.35
C VAL A 103 1.45 -4.91 -0.28
N VAL A 104 1.46 -4.21 0.85
CA VAL A 104 2.33 -4.52 1.99
C VAL A 104 1.58 -5.16 3.16
N LYS A 105 0.28 -4.94 3.26
CA LYS A 105 -0.57 -5.45 4.35
C LYS A 105 -2.00 -5.69 3.86
N CYS A 106 -2.61 -6.78 4.31
CA CYS A 106 -4.07 -6.97 4.24
C CYS A 106 -4.64 -7.41 5.59
N THR A 107 -5.88 -7.01 5.86
CA THR A 107 -6.71 -7.55 6.93
C THR A 107 -7.89 -8.29 6.29
N VAL A 108 -8.17 -9.49 6.79
CA VAL A 108 -9.24 -10.37 6.30
C VAL A 108 -10.22 -10.62 7.41
N PHE A 109 -11.48 -10.34 7.16
CA PHE A 109 -12.60 -10.64 8.03
C PHE A 109 -13.38 -11.80 7.42
N LEU A 110 -13.59 -12.87 8.19
CA LEU A 110 -14.35 -14.04 7.77
C LEU A 110 -15.63 -14.14 8.61
N ALA A 111 -16.78 -14.31 7.98
CA ALA A 111 -18.01 -14.58 8.70
C ALA A 111 -17.95 -15.93 9.44
N ASP A 112 -17.22 -16.90 8.88
CA ASP A 112 -16.92 -18.19 9.47
C ASP A 112 -15.42 -18.49 9.34
N VAL A 113 -14.70 -18.51 10.47
CA VAL A 113 -13.27 -18.76 10.51
C VAL A 113 -12.88 -20.17 10.04
N SER A 114 -13.81 -21.11 10.03
CA SER A 114 -13.58 -22.47 9.48
C SER A 114 -13.30 -22.46 7.97
N GLU A 115 -13.67 -21.39 7.27
CA GLU A 115 -13.42 -21.20 5.83
C GLU A 115 -12.03 -20.62 5.50
N TRP A 116 -11.20 -20.38 6.50
CA TRP A 116 -9.85 -19.86 6.33
C TRP A 116 -9.02 -20.63 5.31
N GLY A 117 -9.08 -21.98 5.36
CA GLY A 117 -8.35 -22.84 4.42
C GLY A 117 -8.77 -22.62 2.96
N ALA A 118 -10.07 -22.56 2.70
CA ALA A 118 -10.61 -22.30 1.37
C ALA A 118 -10.27 -20.90 0.87
N PHE A 119 -10.39 -19.89 1.74
CA PHE A 119 -9.95 -18.51 1.43
C PHE A 119 -8.45 -18.46 1.09
N ASN A 120 -7.58 -19.14 1.86
CA ASN A 120 -6.14 -19.16 1.60
C ASN A 120 -5.78 -19.69 0.20
N ASN A 121 -6.51 -20.68 -0.29
CA ASN A 121 -6.28 -21.21 -1.63
C ASN A 121 -6.54 -20.16 -2.69
N VAL A 122 -7.64 -19.40 -2.56
CA VAL A 122 -7.96 -18.30 -3.47
C VAL A 122 -6.95 -17.15 -3.31
N TYR A 123 -6.53 -16.81 -2.09
CA TYR A 123 -5.57 -15.74 -1.82
C TYR A 123 -4.26 -15.96 -2.59
N LYS A 124 -3.79 -17.21 -2.68
CA LYS A 124 -2.57 -17.59 -3.43
C LYS A 124 -2.72 -17.47 -4.96
N GLU A 125 -3.94 -17.38 -5.48
CA GLU A 125 -4.16 -17.09 -6.91
C GLU A 125 -3.82 -15.62 -7.25
N PHE A 126 -3.91 -14.71 -6.28
CA PHE A 126 -3.72 -13.27 -6.45
C PHE A 126 -2.36 -12.77 -5.95
N PHE A 127 -1.84 -13.36 -4.88
CA PHE A 127 -0.57 -12.96 -4.27
C PHE A 127 0.47 -14.08 -4.38
N SER A 128 1.67 -13.70 -4.81
CA SER A 128 2.85 -14.57 -4.86
C SER A 128 3.83 -14.24 -3.73
N GLN A 129 4.79 -15.11 -3.48
CA GLN A 129 5.88 -14.82 -2.54
C GLN A 129 6.83 -13.75 -3.07
N PRO A 130 7.33 -12.86 -2.19
CA PRO A 130 6.98 -12.76 -0.76
C PRO A 130 5.57 -12.22 -0.56
N TYR A 131 4.77 -12.88 0.31
CA TYR A 131 3.41 -12.43 0.59
C TYR A 131 3.37 -11.14 1.42
N PRO A 132 2.35 -10.28 1.24
CA PRO A 132 2.13 -9.15 2.14
C PRO A 132 1.86 -9.65 3.57
N ALA A 133 2.18 -8.80 4.57
CA ALA A 133 1.77 -9.07 5.93
C ALA A 133 0.24 -9.19 6.00
N ARG A 134 -0.28 -10.16 6.78
CA ARG A 134 -1.73 -10.38 6.87
C ARG A 134 -2.17 -10.67 8.31
N SER A 135 -3.32 -10.11 8.68
CA SER A 135 -4.13 -10.57 9.80
C SER A 135 -5.44 -11.15 9.26
N ALA A 136 -5.97 -12.18 9.91
CA ALA A 136 -7.29 -12.71 9.58
C ALA A 136 -8.00 -13.08 10.87
N LEU A 137 -9.29 -12.79 10.94
CA LEU A 137 -10.14 -13.00 12.13
C LEU A 137 -11.57 -13.33 11.74
N GLY A 138 -12.29 -13.98 12.65
CA GLY A 138 -13.73 -14.17 12.54
C GLY A 138 -14.48 -12.88 12.92
N ALA A 139 -15.50 -12.53 12.15
CA ALA A 139 -16.40 -11.42 12.40
C ALA A 139 -17.80 -11.95 12.80
N ASN A 140 -18.54 -11.14 13.56
CA ASN A 140 -19.92 -11.44 13.88
C ASN A 140 -20.88 -10.94 12.78
N GLY A 141 -20.74 -11.49 11.57
CA GLY A 141 -21.45 -11.06 10.35
C GLY A 141 -20.71 -9.96 9.59
N LEU A 142 -20.97 -9.89 8.30
CA LEU A 142 -20.43 -8.90 7.38
C LEU A 142 -21.58 -8.26 6.58
N ALA A 143 -21.34 -7.07 6.02
CA ALA A 143 -22.33 -6.40 5.20
C ALA A 143 -22.85 -7.29 4.06
N MET A 144 -24.12 -7.16 3.71
CA MET A 144 -24.80 -7.92 2.66
C MET A 144 -24.80 -9.46 2.89
N GLY A 145 -24.51 -9.92 4.12
CA GLY A 145 -24.36 -11.35 4.42
C GLY A 145 -23.13 -11.97 3.77
N ALA A 146 -22.12 -11.17 3.47
CA ALA A 146 -20.87 -11.62 2.88
C ALA A 146 -20.14 -12.61 3.79
N ARG A 147 -19.40 -13.54 3.18
CA ARG A 147 -18.58 -14.53 3.89
C ARG A 147 -17.17 -14.03 4.16
N VAL A 148 -16.70 -13.06 3.37
CA VAL A 148 -15.38 -12.47 3.50
C VAL A 148 -15.40 -10.99 3.12
N GLU A 149 -14.60 -10.22 3.88
CA GLU A 149 -14.23 -8.85 3.57
C GLU A 149 -12.72 -8.72 3.65
N VAL A 150 -12.12 -7.95 2.74
CA VAL A 150 -10.67 -7.72 2.73
C VAL A 150 -10.38 -6.25 2.55
N GLU A 151 -9.54 -5.70 3.41
CA GLU A 151 -8.89 -4.41 3.22
C GLU A 151 -7.39 -4.58 3.02
N CYS A 152 -6.75 -3.69 2.27
CA CYS A 152 -5.31 -3.75 2.05
C CYS A 152 -4.67 -2.35 2.11
N ILE A 153 -3.37 -2.33 2.36
CA ILE A 153 -2.50 -1.16 2.28
C ILE A 153 -1.42 -1.46 1.24
N ALA A 154 -1.24 -0.55 0.30
CA ALA A 154 -0.17 -0.62 -0.69
C ALA A 154 0.85 0.50 -0.48
N TYR A 155 2.12 0.21 -0.80
CA TYR A 155 3.22 1.18 -0.82
C TYR A 155 3.48 1.61 -2.26
N VAL A 156 3.20 2.85 -2.58
CA VAL A 156 3.25 3.43 -3.94
C VAL A 156 4.03 4.74 -3.87
N PRO A 157 5.38 4.69 -3.85
CA PRO A 157 6.20 5.90 -3.75
C PRO A 157 5.92 6.83 -4.92
N GLN A 158 5.74 8.11 -4.62
CA GLN A 158 5.60 9.17 -5.63
C GLN A 158 6.94 9.32 -6.37
N ARG A 159 6.93 9.18 -7.68
CA ARG A 159 8.11 9.35 -8.54
C ARG A 159 8.31 10.82 -8.91
#